data_cc3dfe39e47110c15c08eeac49678716
#
_entry.id   cc3dfe39e47110c15c08eeac49678716
#
_cell.length_a   1.000
_cell.length_b   1.000
_cell.length_c   1.000
_cell.angle_alpha   90.00
_cell.angle_beta   90.00
_cell.angle_gamma   90.00
#
_symmetry.space_group_name_H-M   'P 1'
#
loop_
_entity.id
_entity.type
_entity.pdbx_description
1 polymer ?
#
loop_
_entity_poly.entity_id
_entity_poly.type
_entity_poly.pdbx_seq_one_letter_code
_entity_poly.pdbx_strand_id
1 'polypeptide(L)'
;MDADSKDLVKFLKSIGLEVHTTTKARGYQGFYLKNRIDISKNVPKEKFVPTLLHEFAHYIHSQIEPVMEKTGGTLEYIFDDTKTEFYERELIEVTRFVDRNSKFERLLSHKNIIKEDIKKYETIIKKHYPKFMRSKKFKEFDKYIKCSNAKYLLKHDRVKLITRGLSSKTEIYSIDNIEKDFCDIPEAFAAYIRLKSCQRHQTRISARINKLDKYYNRPTELFARFVEGLYIDRETIKKIAPNSYKRFFDLMNSGYYKELSIITNLFPEK
;
A
#
# COMPACT_ATOMS: atom_id res chain seq x y z
N MET A 1 -25.67 -8.98 5.80
CA MET A 1 -24.81 -10.16 6.03
C MET A 1 -25.51 -11.34 5.39
N ASP A 2 -24.82 -12.05 4.52
CA ASP A 2 -25.27 -13.35 3.99
C ASP A 2 -25.16 -14.46 5.06
N ALA A 3 -25.59 -15.69 4.72
CA ALA A 3 -25.58 -16.81 5.67
C ALA A 3 -24.16 -17.11 6.15
N ASP A 4 -23.19 -17.22 5.22
CA ASP A 4 -21.80 -17.56 5.50
C ASP A 4 -21.13 -16.56 6.46
N SER A 5 -21.40 -15.25 6.30
CA SER A 5 -20.85 -14.24 7.20
C SER A 5 -21.41 -14.33 8.61
N LYS A 6 -22.70 -14.71 8.77
CA LYS A 6 -23.31 -14.88 10.11
C LYS A 6 -22.76 -16.10 10.81
N ASP A 7 -22.58 -17.19 10.08
CA ASP A 7 -22.10 -18.45 10.64
C ASP A 7 -20.62 -18.35 11.02
N LEU A 8 -19.81 -17.69 10.19
CA LEU A 8 -18.42 -17.39 10.53
C LEU A 8 -18.31 -16.50 11.79
N VAL A 9 -19.11 -15.44 11.89
CA VAL A 9 -19.13 -14.57 13.09
C VAL A 9 -19.59 -15.34 14.33
N LYS A 10 -20.57 -16.22 14.24
CA LYS A 10 -21.00 -17.07 15.36
C LYS A 10 -19.88 -18.01 15.80
N PHE A 11 -19.22 -18.67 14.84
CA PHE A 11 -18.09 -19.54 15.11
C PHE A 11 -16.96 -18.79 15.82
N LEU A 12 -16.53 -17.62 15.29
CA LEU A 12 -15.46 -16.83 15.92
C LEU A 12 -15.81 -16.43 17.36
N LYS A 13 -17.07 -16.08 17.63
CA LYS A 13 -17.55 -15.81 19.00
C LYS A 13 -17.52 -17.05 19.88
N SER A 14 -17.80 -18.24 19.35
CA SER A 14 -17.79 -19.48 20.14
C SER A 14 -16.38 -19.89 20.59
N ILE A 15 -15.34 -19.46 19.88
CA ILE A 15 -13.94 -19.67 20.24
C ILE A 15 -13.34 -18.51 21.06
N GLY A 16 -14.17 -17.55 21.49
CA GLY A 16 -13.77 -16.45 22.37
C GLY A 16 -13.29 -15.18 21.66
N LEU A 17 -13.44 -15.09 20.33
CA LEU A 17 -13.11 -13.89 19.57
C LEU A 17 -14.28 -12.92 19.51
N GLU A 18 -14.03 -11.66 19.83
CA GLU A 18 -14.99 -10.57 19.65
C GLU A 18 -14.89 -10.03 18.21
N VAL A 19 -16.02 -9.97 17.51
CA VAL A 19 -16.09 -9.37 16.16
C VAL A 19 -16.93 -8.10 16.19
N HIS A 20 -16.31 -6.99 15.85
CA HIS A 20 -16.92 -5.66 15.83
C HIS A 20 -16.83 -5.01 14.45
N THR A 21 -17.81 -4.15 14.13
CA THR A 21 -17.74 -3.23 13.01
C THR A 21 -17.41 -1.82 13.53
N THR A 22 -16.36 -1.20 13.02
CA THR A 22 -15.88 0.08 13.51
C THR A 22 -15.73 1.13 12.43
N THR A 23 -15.92 2.40 12.78
CA THR A 23 -15.56 3.54 11.93
C THR A 23 -14.10 3.95 12.09
N LYS A 24 -13.39 3.42 13.09
CA LYS A 24 -12.03 3.85 13.46
C LYS A 24 -10.91 3.16 12.68
N ALA A 25 -11.23 2.30 11.70
CA ALA A 25 -10.24 1.53 10.94
C ALA A 25 -9.27 2.38 10.08
N ARG A 26 -9.33 3.71 10.10
CA ARG A 26 -8.37 4.71 9.57
C ARG A 26 -7.62 4.28 8.31
N GLY A 27 -8.35 3.75 7.32
CA GLY A 27 -7.78 3.30 6.04
C GLY A 27 -7.36 1.83 5.97
N TYR A 28 -7.57 1.06 7.03
CA TYR A 28 -7.52 -0.41 7.03
C TYR A 28 -8.91 -0.99 6.78
N GLN A 29 -8.97 -2.18 6.20
CA GLN A 29 -10.23 -2.90 6.00
C GLN A 29 -10.66 -3.60 7.30
N GLY A 30 -9.70 -4.16 8.03
CA GLY A 30 -9.84 -4.76 9.34
C GLY A 30 -8.56 -4.66 10.14
N PHE A 31 -8.59 -5.10 11.38
CA PHE A 31 -7.41 -5.38 12.19
C PHE A 31 -7.73 -6.36 13.31
N TYR A 32 -6.80 -7.24 13.60
CA TYR A 32 -6.80 -8.15 14.74
C TYR A 32 -5.97 -7.55 15.89
N LEU A 33 -6.51 -7.62 17.10
CA LEU A 33 -5.80 -7.21 18.31
C LEU A 33 -6.21 -8.11 19.48
N LYS A 34 -5.29 -8.90 19.99
CA LYS A 34 -5.52 -9.87 21.09
C LYS A 34 -6.62 -10.87 20.73
N ASN A 35 -7.80 -10.75 21.33
CA ASN A 35 -8.97 -11.60 21.12
C ASN A 35 -10.10 -10.88 20.37
N ARG A 36 -9.79 -9.81 19.66
CA ARG A 36 -10.79 -8.96 18.99
C ARG A 36 -10.42 -8.72 17.53
N ILE A 37 -11.43 -8.85 16.67
CA ILE A 37 -11.35 -8.49 15.25
C ILE A 37 -12.29 -7.29 15.01
N ASP A 38 -11.73 -6.21 14.48
CA ASP A 38 -12.49 -5.03 14.06
C ASP A 38 -12.50 -4.93 12.54
N ILE A 39 -13.71 -4.89 11.94
CA ILE A 39 -13.89 -4.69 10.50
C ILE A 39 -14.41 -3.27 10.25
N SER A 40 -13.87 -2.58 9.27
CA SER A 40 -14.32 -1.25 8.89
C SER A 40 -15.75 -1.29 8.34
N LYS A 41 -16.61 -0.36 8.78
CA LYS A 41 -17.96 -0.19 8.24
C LYS A 41 -18.00 0.13 6.74
N ASN A 42 -16.86 0.59 6.18
CA ASN A 42 -16.74 0.96 4.78
C ASN A 42 -16.26 -0.22 3.89
N VAL A 43 -16.08 -1.41 4.46
CA VAL A 43 -15.75 -2.60 3.68
C VAL A 43 -16.97 -3.02 2.86
N PRO A 44 -16.84 -3.18 1.54
CA PRO A 44 -17.89 -3.73 0.69
C PRO A 44 -18.37 -5.08 1.20
N LYS A 45 -19.65 -5.39 1.01
CA LYS A 45 -20.23 -6.65 1.52
C LYS A 45 -19.49 -7.89 1.02
N GLU A 46 -19.13 -7.90 -0.25
CA GLU A 46 -18.39 -9.00 -0.90
C GLU A 46 -16.96 -9.19 -0.32
N LYS A 47 -16.39 -8.17 0.30
CA LYS A 47 -15.09 -8.22 0.95
C LYS A 47 -15.15 -8.46 2.46
N PHE A 48 -16.33 -8.54 3.04
CA PHE A 48 -16.48 -8.70 4.48
C PHE A 48 -15.90 -10.04 4.95
N VAL A 49 -16.32 -11.16 4.36
CA VAL A 49 -15.83 -12.50 4.72
C VAL A 49 -14.34 -12.67 4.41
N PRO A 50 -13.81 -12.32 3.20
CA PRO A 50 -12.38 -12.33 2.96
C PRO A 50 -11.57 -11.55 3.99
N THR A 51 -12.00 -10.33 4.34
CA THR A 51 -11.32 -9.51 5.36
C THR A 51 -11.39 -10.16 6.74
N LEU A 52 -12.52 -10.75 7.10
CA LEU A 52 -12.68 -11.42 8.38
C LEU A 52 -11.78 -12.66 8.49
N LEU A 53 -11.64 -13.44 7.41
CA LEU A 53 -10.73 -14.57 7.33
C LEU A 53 -9.25 -14.14 7.38
N HIS A 54 -8.92 -13.02 6.75
CA HIS A 54 -7.60 -12.42 6.85
C HIS A 54 -7.23 -12.12 8.31
N GLU A 55 -8.10 -11.43 9.03
CA GLU A 55 -7.86 -11.10 10.45
C GLU A 55 -7.89 -12.34 11.35
N PHE A 56 -8.71 -13.33 11.01
CA PHE A 56 -8.71 -14.61 11.70
C PHE A 56 -7.41 -15.40 11.49
N ALA A 57 -6.79 -15.32 10.34
CA ALA A 57 -5.49 -15.93 10.11
C ALA A 57 -4.39 -15.32 11.00
N HIS A 58 -4.44 -14.03 11.31
CA HIS A 58 -3.56 -13.42 12.30
C HIS A 58 -3.78 -14.01 13.71
N TYR A 59 -5.04 -14.25 14.10
CA TYR A 59 -5.33 -14.95 15.34
C TYR A 59 -4.73 -16.35 15.35
N ILE A 60 -4.96 -17.17 14.33
CA ILE A 60 -4.38 -18.51 14.21
C ILE A 60 -2.86 -18.48 14.32
N HIS A 61 -2.21 -17.56 13.59
CA HIS A 61 -0.77 -17.39 13.67
C HIS A 61 -0.32 -17.08 15.12
N SER A 62 -1.04 -16.21 15.84
CA SER A 62 -0.72 -15.88 17.22
C SER A 62 -0.89 -17.06 18.20
N GLN A 63 -1.76 -18.02 17.90
CA GLN A 63 -1.90 -19.24 18.69
C GLN A 63 -0.75 -20.23 18.45
N ILE A 64 -0.26 -20.32 17.21
CA ILE A 64 0.84 -21.20 16.83
C ILE A 64 2.19 -20.61 17.29
N GLU A 65 2.36 -19.30 17.16
CA GLU A 65 3.57 -18.56 17.53
C GLU A 65 3.25 -17.45 18.55
N PRO A 66 3.22 -17.74 19.88
CA PRO A 66 2.84 -16.76 20.90
C PRO A 66 3.74 -15.52 20.97
N VAL A 67 4.96 -15.59 20.41
CA VAL A 67 5.91 -14.47 20.34
C VAL A 67 5.78 -13.63 19.06
N MET A 68 4.82 -13.96 18.19
CA MET A 68 4.60 -13.34 16.89
C MET A 68 4.54 -11.80 16.94
N GLU A 69 3.89 -11.23 17.96
CA GLU A 69 3.79 -9.77 18.11
C GLU A 69 5.17 -9.09 18.24
N LYS A 70 6.17 -9.79 18.79
CA LYS A 70 7.53 -9.27 18.97
C LYS A 70 8.42 -9.54 17.76
N THR A 71 8.30 -10.72 17.15
CA THR A 71 9.16 -11.18 16.05
C THR A 71 8.67 -10.72 14.67
N GLY A 72 7.38 -10.45 14.53
CA GLY A 72 6.69 -10.26 13.25
C GLY A 72 6.26 -11.57 12.60
N GLY A 73 6.39 -12.68 13.33
CA GLY A 73 6.05 -14.04 12.94
C GLY A 73 7.03 -14.67 11.95
N THR A 74 6.95 -16.00 11.83
CA THR A 74 7.77 -16.78 10.90
C THR A 74 6.92 -17.76 10.09
N LEU A 75 7.36 -18.10 8.89
CA LEU A 75 6.74 -19.17 8.07
C LEU A 75 7.08 -20.57 8.63
N GLU A 76 8.14 -20.71 9.41
CA GLU A 76 8.53 -21.96 10.05
C GLU A 76 7.43 -22.47 10.98
N TYR A 77 6.89 -21.61 11.84
CA TYR A 77 5.76 -21.99 12.69
C TYR A 77 4.47 -22.21 11.88
N ILE A 78 4.23 -21.41 10.85
CA ILE A 78 3.01 -21.55 10.03
C ILE A 78 2.99 -22.90 9.33
N PHE A 79 4.10 -23.30 8.70
CA PHE A 79 4.14 -24.54 7.89
C PHE A 79 4.78 -25.71 8.63
N ASP A 80 5.16 -25.55 9.90
CA ASP A 80 5.89 -26.55 10.67
C ASP A 80 7.03 -27.17 9.83
N ASP A 81 7.87 -26.28 9.25
CA ASP A 81 8.93 -26.64 8.32
C ASP A 81 10.05 -25.60 8.35
N THR A 82 11.29 -26.02 8.42
CA THR A 82 12.47 -25.16 8.42
C THR A 82 12.85 -24.64 7.03
N LYS A 83 12.38 -25.27 5.95
CA LYS A 83 12.66 -24.90 4.57
C LYS A 83 11.55 -24.04 4.00
N THR A 84 11.55 -22.76 4.37
CA THR A 84 10.44 -21.83 4.09
C THR A 84 10.55 -21.06 2.77
N GLU A 85 11.70 -21.12 2.05
CA GLU A 85 11.94 -20.28 0.87
C GLU A 85 10.97 -20.55 -0.28
N PHE A 86 10.49 -21.79 -0.42
CA PHE A 86 9.47 -22.14 -1.42
C PHE A 86 8.11 -21.54 -1.06
N TYR A 87 7.70 -21.64 0.20
CA TYR A 87 6.45 -21.10 0.69
C TYR A 87 6.44 -19.58 0.56
N GLU A 88 7.53 -18.90 0.94
CA GLU A 88 7.64 -17.45 0.84
C GLU A 88 7.41 -16.96 -0.60
N ARG A 89 8.06 -17.57 -1.59
CA ARG A 89 7.90 -17.22 -3.02
C ARG A 89 6.47 -17.40 -3.49
N GLU A 90 5.87 -18.54 -3.17
CA GLU A 90 4.48 -18.83 -3.53
C GLU A 90 3.50 -17.86 -2.88
N LEU A 91 3.68 -17.58 -1.59
CA LEU A 91 2.81 -16.67 -0.85
C LEU A 91 2.93 -15.20 -1.31
N ILE A 92 4.09 -14.78 -1.80
CA ILE A 92 4.25 -13.48 -2.46
C ILE A 92 3.37 -13.41 -3.72
N GLU A 93 3.34 -14.46 -4.55
CA GLU A 93 2.47 -14.50 -5.73
C GLU A 93 0.98 -14.54 -5.35
N VAL A 94 0.61 -15.26 -4.29
CA VAL A 94 -0.75 -15.21 -3.73
C VAL A 94 -1.12 -13.80 -3.30
N THR A 95 -0.23 -13.11 -2.61
CA THR A 95 -0.46 -11.72 -2.18
C THR A 95 -0.71 -10.79 -3.38
N ARG A 96 0.06 -10.96 -4.46
CA ARG A 96 -0.15 -10.22 -5.72
C ARG A 96 -1.48 -10.54 -6.37
N PHE A 97 -1.93 -11.78 -6.32
CA PHE A 97 -3.23 -12.19 -6.84
C PHE A 97 -4.39 -11.58 -6.05
N VAL A 98 -4.37 -11.71 -4.73
CA VAL A 98 -5.42 -11.21 -3.82
C VAL A 98 -5.52 -9.68 -3.88
N ASP A 99 -4.38 -8.98 -3.93
CA ASP A 99 -4.30 -7.53 -3.96
C ASP A 99 -4.14 -6.93 -5.37
N ARG A 100 -4.61 -7.64 -6.43
CA ARG A 100 -4.44 -7.28 -7.84
C ARG A 100 -4.84 -5.85 -8.21
N ASN A 101 -5.79 -5.25 -7.48
CA ASN A 101 -6.21 -3.85 -7.61
C ASN A 101 -5.82 -3.01 -6.39
N SER A 102 -4.74 -3.38 -5.74
CA SER A 102 -4.32 -2.81 -4.47
C SER A 102 -3.85 -1.37 -4.60
N LYS A 103 -3.75 -0.72 -3.44
CA LYS A 103 -3.08 0.57 -3.31
C LYS A 103 -1.63 0.53 -3.83
N PHE A 104 -0.96 -0.62 -3.73
CA PHE A 104 0.40 -0.84 -4.22
C PHE A 104 0.47 -0.68 -5.73
N GLU A 105 -0.39 -1.38 -6.49
CA GLU A 105 -0.45 -1.30 -7.96
C GLU A 105 -0.76 0.12 -8.44
N ARG A 106 -1.71 0.81 -7.78
CA ARG A 106 -2.02 2.22 -8.09
C ARG A 106 -0.83 3.14 -7.85
N LEU A 107 -0.03 2.91 -6.80
CA LEU A 107 1.18 3.68 -6.55
C LEU A 107 2.28 3.40 -7.58
N LEU A 108 2.43 2.14 -8.03
CA LEU A 108 3.36 1.78 -9.10
C LEU A 108 3.00 2.46 -10.42
N SER A 109 1.74 2.41 -10.82
CA SER A 109 1.23 3.09 -12.01
C SER A 109 1.48 4.59 -11.95
N HIS A 110 1.17 5.23 -10.81
CA HIS A 110 1.41 6.66 -10.61
C HIS A 110 2.91 6.99 -10.63
N LYS A 111 3.77 6.14 -10.05
CA LYS A 111 5.24 6.31 -10.14
C LYS A 111 5.75 6.27 -11.58
N ASN A 112 5.17 5.44 -12.44
CA ASN A 112 5.54 5.36 -13.85
C ASN A 112 5.13 6.62 -14.60
N ILE A 113 3.93 7.15 -14.38
CA ILE A 113 3.50 8.45 -14.95
C ILE A 113 4.48 9.55 -14.56
N ILE A 114 4.85 9.66 -13.29
CA ILE A 114 5.81 10.68 -12.83
C ILE A 114 7.19 10.50 -13.48
N LYS A 115 7.63 9.25 -13.74
CA LYS A 115 8.90 9.02 -14.46
C LYS A 115 8.87 9.57 -15.89
N GLU A 116 7.75 9.44 -16.59
CA GLU A 116 7.58 10.00 -17.93
C GLU A 116 7.55 11.54 -17.88
N ASP A 117 6.87 12.13 -16.90
CA ASP A 117 6.88 13.58 -16.70
C ASP A 117 8.29 14.11 -16.41
N ILE A 118 9.08 13.40 -15.59
CA ILE A 118 10.49 13.74 -15.34
C ILE A 118 11.27 13.77 -16.65
N LYS A 119 11.17 12.71 -17.47
CA LYS A 119 11.86 12.66 -18.78
C LYS A 119 11.42 13.80 -19.70
N LYS A 120 10.12 14.11 -19.73
CA LYS A 120 9.56 15.22 -20.51
C LYS A 120 10.21 16.56 -20.12
N TYR A 121 10.22 16.87 -18.81
CA TYR A 121 10.79 18.15 -18.35
C TYR A 121 12.31 18.19 -18.51
N GLU A 122 13.02 17.09 -18.31
CA GLU A 122 14.46 17.02 -18.62
C GLU A 122 14.74 17.27 -20.11
N THR A 123 13.92 16.76 -21.01
CA THR A 123 14.05 16.98 -22.46
C THR A 123 13.85 18.45 -22.80
N ILE A 124 12.83 19.11 -22.25
CA ILE A 124 12.60 20.54 -22.45
C ILE A 124 13.81 21.35 -21.98
N ILE A 125 14.32 21.07 -20.77
CA ILE A 125 15.48 21.77 -20.23
C ILE A 125 16.73 21.54 -21.09
N LYS A 126 17.00 20.31 -21.53
CA LYS A 126 18.15 19.97 -22.37
C LYS A 126 18.08 20.63 -23.75
N LYS A 127 16.88 20.76 -24.34
CA LYS A 127 16.68 21.45 -25.63
C LYS A 127 17.13 22.90 -25.58
N HIS A 128 16.79 23.62 -24.51
CA HIS A 128 17.14 25.04 -24.37
C HIS A 128 18.53 25.26 -23.74
N TYR A 129 18.91 24.37 -22.82
CA TYR A 129 20.16 24.49 -22.05
C TYR A 129 20.81 23.11 -21.82
N PRO A 130 21.55 22.57 -22.81
CA PRO A 130 22.13 21.20 -22.73
C PRO A 130 22.98 20.94 -21.47
N LYS A 131 23.62 22.01 -20.94
CA LYS A 131 24.45 21.93 -19.72
C LYS A 131 23.87 22.83 -18.61
N PHE A 132 22.53 22.84 -18.45
CA PHE A 132 21.84 23.79 -17.57
C PHE A 132 22.47 23.94 -16.19
N MET A 133 22.68 22.84 -15.47
CA MET A 133 23.24 22.88 -14.10
C MET A 133 24.70 23.37 -14.02
N ARG A 134 25.44 23.38 -15.14
CA ARG A 134 26.85 23.79 -15.23
C ARG A 134 27.06 25.07 -16.04
N SER A 135 25.98 25.68 -16.53
CA SER A 135 26.03 26.85 -17.40
C SER A 135 25.87 28.16 -16.65
N LYS A 136 26.24 29.29 -17.30
CA LYS A 136 25.91 30.62 -16.80
C LYS A 136 24.39 30.80 -16.63
N LYS A 137 23.58 30.14 -17.44
CA LYS A 137 22.11 30.18 -17.38
C LYS A 137 21.52 29.64 -16.06
N PHE A 138 22.19 28.68 -15.42
CA PHE A 138 21.80 28.25 -14.09
C PHE A 138 21.91 29.39 -13.05
N LYS A 139 22.94 30.24 -13.18
CA LYS A 139 23.07 31.42 -12.31
C LYS A 139 21.96 32.44 -12.53
N GLU A 140 21.56 32.64 -13.79
CA GLU A 140 20.41 33.51 -14.13
C GLU A 140 19.12 32.94 -13.53
N PHE A 141 18.87 31.65 -13.67
CA PHE A 141 17.76 30.96 -13.05
C PHE A 141 17.76 31.11 -11.52
N ASP A 142 18.89 30.85 -10.87
CA ASP A 142 19.02 30.96 -9.42
C ASP A 142 18.72 32.40 -8.94
N LYS A 143 19.25 33.40 -9.66
CA LYS A 143 18.95 34.82 -9.39
C LYS A 143 17.47 35.13 -9.57
N TYR A 144 16.86 34.72 -10.69
CA TYR A 144 15.44 34.89 -10.96
C TYR A 144 14.59 34.27 -9.85
N ILE A 145 14.87 33.02 -9.48
CA ILE A 145 14.12 32.31 -8.47
C ILE A 145 14.26 32.95 -7.09
N LYS A 146 15.45 33.38 -6.69
CA LYS A 146 15.68 34.04 -5.39
C LYS A 146 14.93 35.36 -5.27
N CYS A 147 14.80 36.11 -6.36
CA CYS A 147 14.15 37.43 -6.40
C CYS A 147 12.63 37.35 -6.59
N SER A 148 12.08 36.21 -7.01
CA SER A 148 10.66 36.02 -7.26
C SER A 148 9.97 35.11 -6.25
N ASN A 149 8.64 35.19 -6.16
CA ASN A 149 7.83 34.28 -5.37
C ASN A 149 7.82 32.86 -5.92
N ALA A 150 8.31 32.63 -7.14
CA ALA A 150 8.49 31.30 -7.74
C ALA A 150 9.41 30.38 -6.89
N LYS A 151 10.28 30.96 -6.06
CA LYS A 151 11.13 30.19 -5.11
C LYS A 151 10.35 29.24 -4.22
N TYR A 152 9.12 29.58 -3.86
CA TYR A 152 8.28 28.74 -3.01
C TYR A 152 7.79 27.49 -3.75
N LEU A 153 7.63 27.55 -5.07
CA LEU A 153 7.23 26.41 -5.92
C LEU A 153 8.34 25.36 -6.07
N LEU A 154 9.58 25.69 -5.75
CA LEU A 154 10.65 24.67 -5.64
C LEU A 154 10.41 23.67 -4.50
N LYS A 155 9.69 24.08 -3.46
CA LYS A 155 9.42 23.26 -2.26
C LYS A 155 7.97 22.80 -2.15
N HIS A 156 7.03 23.56 -2.70
CA HIS A 156 5.59 23.33 -2.58
C HIS A 156 4.92 23.42 -3.95
N ASP A 157 3.93 22.60 -4.21
CA ASP A 157 3.21 22.59 -5.48
C ASP A 157 2.14 23.69 -5.54
N ARG A 158 1.69 24.15 -4.37
CA ARG A 158 0.79 25.29 -4.20
C ARG A 158 1.18 26.06 -2.97
N VAL A 159 1.17 27.39 -3.10
CA VAL A 159 1.57 28.31 -2.04
C VAL A 159 0.54 29.42 -1.91
N LYS A 160 0.15 29.73 -0.70
CA LYS A 160 -0.67 30.88 -0.35
C LYS A 160 0.20 31.84 0.47
N LEU A 161 0.47 33.00 -0.09
CA LEU A 161 1.17 34.10 0.59
C LEU A 161 0.15 35.12 1.11
N ILE A 162 0.27 35.45 2.36
CA ILE A 162 -0.57 36.46 3.02
C ILE A 162 0.36 37.57 3.49
N THR A 163 0.30 38.73 2.81
CA THR A 163 0.99 39.91 3.24
C THR A 163 0.08 40.71 4.17
N ARG A 164 0.50 40.86 5.43
CA ARG A 164 -0.23 41.68 6.44
C ARG A 164 0.30 43.10 6.41
N GLY A 165 -0.58 44.04 6.18
CA GLY A 165 -0.32 45.49 6.19
C GLY A 165 -1.63 46.24 6.46
N LEU A 166 -1.72 47.52 6.10
CA LEU A 166 -2.97 48.32 6.16
C LEU A 166 -4.14 47.66 5.37
N SER A 167 -3.80 46.86 4.34
CA SER A 167 -4.72 45.92 3.67
C SER A 167 -4.06 44.56 3.55
N SER A 168 -4.75 43.48 3.91
CA SER A 168 -4.24 42.14 3.74
C SER A 168 -4.35 41.72 2.27
N LYS A 169 -3.21 41.41 1.62
CA LYS A 169 -3.18 40.85 0.24
C LYS A 169 -2.93 39.36 0.31
N THR A 170 -3.75 38.58 -0.37
CA THR A 170 -3.56 37.14 -0.52
C THR A 170 -3.18 36.79 -1.96
N GLU A 171 -2.05 36.16 -2.13
CA GLU A 171 -1.57 35.68 -3.44
C GLU A 171 -1.47 34.15 -3.40
N ILE A 172 -1.97 33.49 -4.43
CA ILE A 172 -1.91 32.03 -4.55
C ILE A 172 -1.14 31.70 -5.80
N TYR A 173 -0.08 30.92 -5.66
CA TYR A 173 0.74 30.41 -6.75
C TYR A 173 0.63 28.91 -6.82
N SER A 174 0.62 28.34 -8.05
CA SER A 174 0.52 26.90 -8.31
C SER A 174 1.44 26.49 -9.44
N ILE A 175 1.99 25.30 -9.35
CA ILE A 175 2.77 24.68 -10.43
C ILE A 175 1.95 24.57 -11.72
N ASP A 176 0.64 24.34 -11.62
CA ASP A 176 -0.25 24.21 -12.78
C ASP A 176 -0.43 25.53 -13.52
N ASN A 177 -0.29 26.67 -12.82
CA ASN A 177 -0.50 28.01 -13.37
C ASN A 177 0.79 28.81 -13.49
N ILE A 178 1.95 28.18 -13.46
CA ILE A 178 3.25 28.85 -13.32
C ILE A 178 3.50 29.90 -14.41
N GLU A 179 3.05 29.65 -15.65
CA GLU A 179 3.20 30.58 -16.77
C GLU A 179 2.25 31.79 -16.68
N LYS A 180 1.10 31.63 -15.99
CA LYS A 180 0.15 32.73 -15.73
C LYS A 180 0.61 33.57 -14.55
N ASP A 181 1.13 32.90 -13.51
CA ASP A 181 1.56 33.53 -12.27
C ASP A 181 2.89 34.30 -12.45
N PHE A 182 3.71 33.89 -13.45
CA PHE A 182 5.04 34.40 -13.74
C PHE A 182 5.22 34.58 -15.25
N CYS A 183 4.59 35.59 -15.84
CA CYS A 183 4.50 35.79 -17.30
C CYS A 183 5.85 35.82 -18.03
N ASP A 184 6.91 36.28 -17.35
CA ASP A 184 8.25 36.42 -17.94
C ASP A 184 9.16 35.20 -17.69
N ILE A 185 8.61 34.10 -17.15
CA ILE A 185 9.41 32.92 -16.85
C ILE A 185 9.79 32.18 -18.14
N PRO A 186 11.09 31.92 -18.41
CA PRO A 186 11.49 31.09 -19.54
C PRO A 186 10.96 29.65 -19.40
N GLU A 187 10.57 29.04 -20.53
CA GLU A 187 10.02 27.68 -20.58
C GLU A 187 10.88 26.66 -19.83
N ALA A 188 12.21 26.73 -20.01
CA ALA A 188 13.13 25.83 -19.32
C ALA A 188 13.13 26.03 -17.78
N PHE A 189 12.86 27.24 -17.31
CA PHE A 189 12.80 27.51 -15.87
C PHE A 189 11.48 26.99 -15.28
N ALA A 190 10.36 27.18 -15.97
CA ALA A 190 9.08 26.57 -15.61
C ALA A 190 9.19 25.05 -15.58
N ALA A 191 9.79 24.44 -16.61
CA ALA A 191 10.06 23.01 -16.69
C ALA A 191 10.94 22.53 -15.53
N TYR A 192 11.97 23.29 -15.13
CA TYR A 192 12.81 22.93 -13.98
C TYR A 192 12.05 22.93 -12.65
N ILE A 193 11.16 23.88 -12.43
CA ILE A 193 10.33 23.93 -11.23
C ILE A 193 9.39 22.71 -11.19
N ARG A 194 8.75 22.36 -12.31
CA ARG A 194 7.92 21.16 -12.45
C ARG A 194 8.73 19.87 -12.27
N LEU A 195 9.94 19.81 -12.82
CA LEU A 195 10.86 18.69 -12.59
C LEU A 195 11.13 18.47 -11.09
N LYS A 196 11.39 19.55 -10.33
CA LYS A 196 11.59 19.46 -8.88
C LYS A 196 10.35 18.96 -8.16
N SER A 197 9.15 19.34 -8.59
CA SER A 197 7.91 18.78 -8.06
C SER A 197 7.80 17.29 -8.32
N CYS A 198 7.98 16.86 -9.57
CA CYS A 198 7.95 15.44 -9.95
C CYS A 198 8.96 14.62 -9.16
N GLN A 199 10.18 15.11 -8.95
CA GLN A 199 11.21 14.43 -8.14
C GLN A 199 10.77 14.28 -6.67
N ARG A 200 10.15 15.31 -6.07
CA ARG A 200 9.58 15.22 -4.70
C ARG A 200 8.45 14.17 -4.63
N HIS A 201 7.55 14.18 -5.61
CA HIS A 201 6.45 13.21 -5.69
C HIS A 201 6.98 11.79 -5.85
N GLN A 202 7.96 11.58 -6.74
CA GLN A 202 8.61 10.28 -6.95
C GLN A 202 9.22 9.75 -5.64
N THR A 203 9.93 10.61 -4.89
CA THR A 203 10.52 10.24 -3.61
C THR A 203 9.45 9.83 -2.59
N ARG A 204 8.36 10.61 -2.47
CA ARG A 204 7.25 10.29 -1.55
C ARG A 204 6.54 9.00 -1.92
N ILE A 205 6.28 8.78 -3.21
CA ILE A 205 5.63 7.56 -3.71
C ILE A 205 6.54 6.35 -3.50
N SER A 206 7.84 6.47 -3.81
CA SER A 206 8.81 5.40 -3.58
C SER A 206 8.89 5.00 -2.11
N ALA A 207 8.89 5.98 -1.19
CA ALA A 207 8.87 5.69 0.25
C ALA A 207 7.59 4.96 0.67
N ARG A 208 6.42 5.32 0.09
CA ARG A 208 5.14 4.62 0.35
C ARG A 208 5.14 3.21 -0.21
N ILE A 209 5.67 3.01 -1.43
CA ILE A 209 5.81 1.70 -2.05
C ILE A 209 6.70 0.81 -1.18
N ASN A 210 7.88 1.27 -0.78
CA ASN A 210 8.81 0.50 0.06
C ASN A 210 8.20 0.14 1.42
N LYS A 211 7.37 1.03 2.00
CA LYS A 211 6.66 0.74 3.25
C LYS A 211 5.61 -0.35 3.08
N LEU A 212 4.85 -0.31 1.97
CA LEU A 212 3.85 -1.33 1.66
C LEU A 212 4.50 -2.67 1.31
N ASP A 213 5.57 -2.64 0.53
CA ASP A 213 6.35 -3.83 0.18
C ASP A 213 6.86 -4.56 1.43
N LYS A 214 7.48 -3.83 2.35
CA LYS A 214 7.89 -4.39 3.65
C LYS A 214 6.73 -4.93 4.49
N TYR A 215 5.54 -4.35 4.37
CA TYR A 215 4.36 -4.82 5.06
C TYR A 215 3.86 -6.13 4.45
N TYR A 216 3.70 -6.17 3.12
CA TYR A 216 3.18 -7.34 2.41
C TYR A 216 4.09 -8.56 2.46
N ASN A 217 5.40 -8.36 2.62
CA ASN A 217 6.37 -9.46 2.74
C ASN A 217 6.58 -9.94 4.20
N ARG A 218 5.74 -9.50 5.15
CA ARG A 218 5.78 -10.08 6.49
C ARG A 218 5.15 -11.48 6.49
N PRO A 219 5.73 -12.47 7.17
CA PRO A 219 5.17 -13.82 7.24
C PRO A 219 3.70 -13.84 7.69
N THR A 220 3.35 -12.97 8.66
CA THR A 220 1.97 -12.81 9.15
C THR A 220 1.01 -12.38 8.05
N GLU A 221 1.40 -11.41 7.21
CA GLU A 221 0.58 -10.91 6.11
C GLU A 221 0.51 -11.91 4.96
N LEU A 222 1.63 -12.57 4.64
CA LEU A 222 1.68 -13.60 3.62
C LEU A 222 0.71 -14.74 3.94
N PHE A 223 0.68 -15.20 5.19
CA PHE A 223 -0.25 -16.22 5.64
C PHE A 223 -1.70 -15.75 5.62
N ALA A 224 -1.97 -14.55 6.13
CA ALA A 224 -3.32 -13.98 6.13
C ALA A 224 -3.87 -13.82 4.70
N ARG A 225 -3.04 -13.39 3.74
CA ARG A 225 -3.41 -13.30 2.31
C ARG A 225 -3.61 -14.66 1.68
N PHE A 226 -2.86 -15.67 2.10
CA PHE A 226 -3.06 -17.03 1.64
C PHE A 226 -4.44 -17.56 2.07
N VAL A 227 -4.81 -17.40 3.33
CA VAL A 227 -6.13 -17.82 3.84
C VAL A 227 -7.27 -17.03 3.17
N GLU A 228 -7.11 -15.72 3.01
CA GLU A 228 -8.04 -14.88 2.25
C GLU A 228 -8.20 -15.37 0.80
N GLY A 229 -7.09 -15.69 0.14
CA GLY A 229 -7.05 -16.19 -1.23
C GLY A 229 -7.76 -17.54 -1.41
N LEU A 230 -7.60 -18.46 -0.46
CA LEU A 230 -8.31 -19.73 -0.45
C LEU A 230 -9.83 -19.58 -0.47
N TYR A 231 -10.35 -18.54 0.19
CA TYR A 231 -11.77 -18.23 0.13
C TYR A 231 -12.19 -17.58 -1.19
N ILE A 232 -11.34 -16.69 -1.74
CA ILE A 232 -11.65 -15.95 -2.98
C ILE A 232 -11.64 -16.89 -4.19
N ASP A 233 -10.58 -17.69 -4.36
CA ASP A 233 -10.40 -18.61 -5.47
C ASP A 233 -9.39 -19.71 -5.13
N ARG A 234 -9.88 -20.78 -4.51
CA ARG A 234 -9.09 -21.92 -4.05
C ARG A 234 -8.31 -22.59 -5.17
N GLU A 235 -8.91 -22.75 -6.36
CA GLU A 235 -8.28 -23.42 -7.50
C GLU A 235 -7.11 -22.59 -8.07
N THR A 236 -7.27 -21.27 -8.13
CA THR A 236 -6.15 -20.40 -8.51
C THR A 236 -5.04 -20.47 -7.48
N ILE A 237 -5.35 -20.42 -6.17
CA ILE A 237 -4.33 -20.54 -5.11
C ILE A 237 -3.58 -21.87 -5.20
N LYS A 238 -4.28 -22.97 -5.42
CA LYS A 238 -3.67 -24.29 -5.62
C LYS A 238 -2.67 -24.33 -6.80
N LYS A 239 -2.95 -23.57 -7.88
CA LYS A 239 -2.07 -23.48 -9.06
C LYS A 239 -0.85 -22.61 -8.82
N ILE A 240 -1.00 -21.46 -8.15
CA ILE A 240 0.10 -20.50 -7.96
C ILE A 240 0.95 -20.80 -6.71
N ALA A 241 0.40 -21.54 -5.74
CA ALA A 241 1.07 -21.90 -4.50
C ALA A 241 0.92 -23.39 -4.17
N PRO A 242 1.34 -24.32 -5.05
CA PRO A 242 1.06 -25.75 -4.91
C PRO A 242 1.69 -26.38 -3.67
N ASN A 243 2.91 -25.99 -3.29
CA ASN A 243 3.60 -26.54 -2.12
C ASN A 243 2.97 -26.01 -0.82
N SER A 244 2.71 -24.70 -0.75
CA SER A 244 2.04 -24.05 0.38
C SER A 244 0.63 -24.62 0.57
N TYR A 245 -0.12 -24.79 -0.54
CA TYR A 245 -1.45 -25.39 -0.53
C TYR A 245 -1.41 -26.82 0.04
N LYS A 246 -0.55 -27.69 -0.51
CA LYS A 246 -0.44 -29.09 -0.06
C LYS A 246 -0.06 -29.13 1.43
N ARG A 247 1.01 -28.45 1.83
CA ARG A 247 1.48 -28.47 3.20
C ARG A 247 0.42 -27.95 4.18
N PHE A 248 -0.26 -26.87 3.82
CA PHE A 248 -1.33 -26.28 4.64
C PHE A 248 -2.46 -27.28 4.89
N PHE A 249 -2.95 -28.00 3.85
CA PHE A 249 -4.01 -28.97 4.01
C PHE A 249 -3.55 -30.24 4.73
N ASP A 250 -2.30 -30.67 4.53
CA ASP A 250 -1.71 -31.77 5.30
C ASP A 250 -1.69 -31.45 6.81
N LEU A 251 -1.29 -30.23 7.17
CA LEU A 251 -1.29 -29.73 8.55
C LEU A 251 -2.72 -29.56 9.11
N MET A 252 -3.66 -29.11 8.31
CA MET A 252 -5.07 -29.04 8.71
C MET A 252 -5.63 -30.44 9.03
N ASN A 253 -5.37 -31.41 8.18
CA ASN A 253 -5.83 -32.79 8.35
C ASN A 253 -5.17 -33.46 9.57
N SER A 254 -3.96 -33.05 9.95
CA SER A 254 -3.29 -33.52 11.18
C SER A 254 -3.79 -32.83 12.46
N GLY A 255 -4.66 -31.81 12.33
CA GLY A 255 -5.18 -31.05 13.46
C GLY A 255 -4.24 -29.96 13.96
N TYR A 256 -3.19 -29.60 13.22
CA TYR A 256 -2.25 -28.54 13.58
C TYR A 256 -2.95 -27.17 13.72
N TYR A 257 -3.91 -26.87 12.85
CA TYR A 257 -4.73 -25.66 12.91
C TYR A 257 -6.14 -25.99 13.41
N LYS A 258 -6.28 -26.24 14.72
CA LYS A 258 -7.54 -26.72 15.30
C LYS A 258 -8.77 -25.93 14.88
N GLU A 259 -8.70 -24.60 14.97
CA GLU A 259 -9.82 -23.73 14.68
C GLU A 259 -10.09 -23.58 13.17
N LEU A 260 -9.04 -23.64 12.34
CA LEU A 260 -9.20 -23.56 10.87
C LEU A 260 -9.87 -24.80 10.30
N SER A 261 -9.62 -25.99 10.87
CA SER A 261 -10.23 -27.23 10.42
C SER A 261 -11.77 -27.21 10.51
N ILE A 262 -12.33 -26.43 11.44
CA ILE A 262 -13.78 -26.30 11.62
C ILE A 262 -14.42 -25.47 10.51
N ILE A 263 -13.68 -24.50 9.94
CA ILE A 263 -14.18 -23.61 8.89
C ILE A 263 -13.76 -24.04 7.47
N THR A 264 -13.19 -25.24 7.31
CA THR A 264 -12.80 -25.79 5.99
C THR A 264 -13.94 -25.78 4.97
N ASN A 265 -15.17 -25.98 5.45
CA ASN A 265 -16.38 -25.94 4.60
C ASN A 265 -16.66 -24.56 4.00
N LEU A 266 -16.04 -23.49 4.52
CA LEU A 266 -16.14 -22.14 3.96
C LEU A 266 -15.17 -21.92 2.79
N PHE A 267 -14.24 -22.84 2.53
CA PHE A 267 -13.37 -22.78 1.35
C PHE A 267 -14.01 -23.57 0.22
N PRO A 268 -14.73 -22.90 -0.71
CA PRO A 268 -15.51 -23.60 -1.72
C PRO A 268 -14.62 -24.47 -2.62
N GLU A 269 -14.98 -25.72 -2.75
CA GLU A 269 -14.56 -26.56 -3.88
C GLU A 269 -15.43 -26.12 -5.07
N LYS A 270 -14.86 -25.28 -5.93
CA LYS A 270 -15.50 -24.97 -7.22
C LYS A 270 -14.92 -25.82 -8.30
#